data_8694c04f2d5decd57fef29566ef5e20a
#
_entry.id   8694c04f2d5decd57fef29566ef5e20a
#
_cell.length_a   1.000
_cell.length_b   1.000
_cell.length_c   1.000
_cell.angle_alpha   90.00
_cell.angle_beta   90.00
_cell.angle_gamma   90.00
#
_symmetry.space_group_name_H-M   'P 1'
#
loop_
_entity.id
_entity.type
_entity.pdbx_description
1 polymer ?
#
loop_
_entity_poly.entity_id
_entity_poly.type
_entity_poly.pdbx_seq_one_letter_code
_entity_poly.pdbx_strand_id
1 'polypeptide(L)'
;MAVGQNAVGTDLYQWDNVPKAVVEGLEGSLNVPVSETVMWTNNITYMLKSENKTTGDRLSIIPEYTLNSTLSWQAREDLSMQTTFTWYGKQQPKKYNYKGQPAVGPETKEISPYSIVGLSATWDVTKNGSLTGGVDNLFDKRLWRAGNAQTTGDLAGANYIAGAGAYTYDVPGRTRSMSVNTHF
;
A
#
# COMPACT_ATOMS: atom_id res chain seq x y z
N MET A 1 4.81 8.25 -22.96
CA MET A 1 5.82 8.19 -24.05
C MET A 1 6.17 9.61 -24.48
N ALA A 2 7.44 9.90 -24.76
CA ALA A 2 7.80 11.21 -25.32
C ALA A 2 7.26 11.26 -26.76
N VAL A 3 6.53 12.34 -27.08
CA VAL A 3 5.86 12.50 -28.38
C VAL A 3 6.49 13.63 -29.23
N GLY A 4 7.50 14.30 -28.71
CA GLY A 4 8.21 15.36 -29.40
C GLY A 4 8.89 16.32 -28.43
N GLN A 5 9.39 17.43 -28.96
CA GLN A 5 9.94 18.51 -28.17
C GLN A 5 9.23 19.82 -28.51
N ASN A 6 9.10 20.72 -27.54
CA ASN A 6 8.62 22.08 -27.78
C ASN A 6 9.74 22.94 -28.41
N ALA A 7 9.41 24.19 -28.76
CA ALA A 7 10.32 25.11 -29.39
C ALA A 7 11.60 25.47 -28.59
N VAL A 8 11.61 25.17 -27.30
CA VAL A 8 12.76 25.36 -26.38
C VAL A 8 13.49 24.06 -26.03
N GLY A 9 13.20 22.98 -26.75
CA GLY A 9 13.89 21.68 -26.58
C GLY A 9 13.41 20.83 -25.39
N THR A 10 12.29 21.21 -24.75
CA THR A 10 11.72 20.42 -23.67
C THR A 10 10.89 19.27 -24.24
N ASP A 11 11.13 18.05 -23.77
CA ASP A 11 10.36 16.88 -24.19
C ASP A 11 8.88 17.04 -23.85
N LEU A 12 8.03 16.79 -24.83
CA LEU A 12 6.59 16.71 -24.67
C LEU A 12 6.20 15.26 -24.38
N TYR A 13 5.38 15.07 -23.36
CA TYR A 13 4.89 13.75 -22.94
C TYR A 13 3.39 13.64 -23.15
N GLN A 14 2.97 12.52 -23.69
CA GLN A 14 1.59 12.10 -23.75
C GLN A 14 1.36 10.94 -22.79
N TRP A 15 0.29 11.03 -22.02
CA TRP A 15 -0.20 9.89 -21.28
C TRP A 15 -0.74 8.87 -22.27
N ASP A 16 -0.23 7.65 -22.16
CA ASP A 16 -0.69 6.54 -22.99
C ASP A 16 -1.15 5.43 -22.07
N ASN A 17 -2.24 4.79 -22.44
CA ASN A 17 -2.75 3.65 -21.72
C ASN A 17 -1.95 2.40 -22.10
N VAL A 18 -1.80 1.47 -21.17
CA VAL A 18 -1.34 0.12 -21.49
C VAL A 18 -2.38 -0.50 -22.44
N PRO A 19 -2.06 -0.71 -23.71
CA PRO A 19 -3.08 -1.04 -24.72
C PRO A 19 -3.76 -2.38 -24.45
N LYS A 20 -3.06 -3.31 -23.80
CA LYS A 20 -3.59 -4.60 -23.34
C LYS A 20 -2.87 -5.02 -22.04
N ALA A 21 -3.60 -5.15 -20.97
CA ALA A 21 -3.13 -5.74 -19.73
C ALA A 21 -4.05 -6.89 -19.31
N VAL A 22 -3.48 -7.90 -18.69
CA VAL A 22 -4.22 -8.98 -18.06
C VAL A 22 -3.81 -9.06 -16.60
N VAL A 23 -4.80 -9.04 -15.73
CA VAL A 23 -4.67 -9.25 -14.30
C VAL A 23 -5.64 -10.36 -13.92
N GLU A 24 -5.10 -11.45 -13.41
CA GLU A 24 -5.85 -12.62 -12.97
C GLU A 24 -5.38 -12.99 -11.58
N GLY A 25 -6.30 -13.32 -10.70
CA GLY A 25 -6.00 -13.66 -9.33
C GLY A 25 -7.04 -14.56 -8.70
N LEU A 26 -6.72 -15.04 -7.52
CA LEU A 26 -7.61 -15.76 -6.62
C LEU A 26 -7.82 -14.91 -5.37
N GLU A 27 -9.06 -14.86 -4.92
CA GLU A 27 -9.43 -14.21 -3.67
C GLU A 27 -10.12 -15.22 -2.76
N GLY A 28 -9.82 -15.14 -1.49
CA GLY A 28 -10.41 -15.98 -0.48
C GLY A 28 -10.63 -15.22 0.82
N SER A 29 -11.66 -15.60 1.56
CA SER A 29 -11.92 -15.08 2.90
C SER A 29 -12.21 -16.21 3.87
N LEU A 30 -11.79 -16.03 5.12
CA LEU A 30 -12.03 -16.97 6.20
C LEU A 30 -12.34 -16.20 7.48
N ASN A 31 -13.50 -16.49 8.07
CA ASN A 31 -13.92 -15.94 9.34
C ASN A 31 -14.00 -17.08 10.36
N VAL A 32 -13.24 -16.94 11.43
CA VAL A 32 -13.15 -17.96 12.48
C VAL A 32 -13.59 -17.36 13.81
N PRO A 33 -14.71 -17.78 14.39
CA PRO A 33 -15.02 -17.48 15.77
C PRO A 33 -14.08 -18.30 16.68
N VAL A 34 -13.04 -17.64 17.20
CA VAL A 34 -12.03 -18.29 18.07
C VAL A 34 -12.63 -18.57 19.44
N SER A 35 -13.49 -17.66 19.93
CA SER A 35 -14.29 -17.81 21.13
C SER A 35 -15.57 -16.98 21.00
N GLU A 36 -16.41 -16.97 22.03
CA GLU A 36 -17.62 -16.11 22.08
C GLU A 36 -17.28 -14.61 21.98
N THR A 37 -16.08 -14.22 22.42
CA THR A 37 -15.65 -12.83 22.46
C THR A 37 -14.55 -12.50 21.42
N VAL A 38 -14.04 -13.49 20.68
CA VAL A 38 -12.93 -13.30 19.75
C VAL A 38 -13.30 -13.80 18.36
N MET A 39 -13.22 -12.89 17.39
CA MET A 39 -13.39 -13.18 15.97
C MET A 39 -12.08 -12.94 15.22
N TRP A 40 -11.68 -13.89 14.41
CA TRP A 40 -10.52 -13.78 13.53
C TRP A 40 -10.97 -13.81 12.08
N THR A 41 -10.77 -12.70 11.37
CA THR A 41 -11.16 -12.51 9.97
C THR A 41 -9.91 -12.41 9.10
N ASN A 42 -9.90 -13.14 8.00
CA ASN A 42 -8.79 -13.16 7.06
C ASN A 42 -9.29 -13.01 5.64
N ASN A 43 -8.57 -12.21 4.85
CA ASN A 43 -8.78 -12.08 3.42
C ASN A 43 -7.43 -12.20 2.71
N ILE A 44 -7.38 -13.03 1.69
CA ILE A 44 -6.18 -13.20 0.86
C ILE A 44 -6.52 -12.94 -0.60
N THR A 45 -5.64 -12.20 -1.24
CA THR A 45 -5.63 -12.04 -2.70
C THR A 45 -4.29 -12.60 -3.20
N TYR A 46 -4.33 -13.53 -4.13
CA TYR A 46 -3.14 -14.10 -4.77
C TYR A 46 -3.16 -13.80 -6.27
N MET A 47 -2.12 -13.14 -6.75
CA MET A 47 -2.01 -12.70 -8.14
C MET A 47 -1.37 -13.79 -8.99
N LEU A 48 -2.20 -14.50 -9.76
CA LEU A 48 -1.74 -15.53 -10.71
C LEU A 48 -1.04 -14.90 -11.89
N LYS A 49 -1.59 -13.81 -12.40
CA LYS A 49 -1.08 -13.14 -13.58
C LYS A 49 -1.25 -11.63 -13.47
N SER A 50 -0.23 -10.91 -13.87
CA SER A 50 -0.22 -9.44 -13.92
C SER A 50 0.74 -9.05 -15.03
N GLU A 51 0.26 -8.87 -16.26
CA GLU A 51 1.09 -8.81 -17.45
C GLU A 51 0.60 -7.76 -18.43
N ASN A 52 1.54 -6.99 -18.97
CA ASN A 52 1.34 -6.21 -20.16
C ASN A 52 1.45 -7.13 -21.38
N LYS A 53 0.34 -7.35 -22.09
CA LYS A 53 0.28 -8.26 -23.25
C LYS A 53 1.12 -7.81 -24.44
N THR A 54 1.42 -6.52 -24.52
CA THR A 54 2.23 -5.97 -25.62
C THR A 54 3.72 -6.27 -25.43
N THR A 55 4.21 -6.17 -24.18
CA THR A 55 5.64 -6.35 -23.88
C THR A 55 5.96 -7.69 -23.24
N GLY A 56 4.96 -8.43 -22.76
CA GLY A 56 5.13 -9.65 -21.97
C GLY A 56 5.63 -9.40 -20.54
N ASP A 57 5.77 -8.14 -20.15
CA ASP A 57 6.31 -7.79 -18.84
C ASP A 57 5.25 -7.85 -17.76
N ARG A 58 5.65 -8.28 -16.58
CA ARG A 58 4.81 -8.18 -15.39
C ARG A 58 4.57 -6.71 -15.04
N LEU A 59 3.32 -6.37 -14.67
CA LEU A 59 2.99 -5.04 -14.20
C LEU A 59 3.74 -4.76 -12.89
N SER A 60 4.37 -3.59 -12.81
CA SER A 60 5.08 -3.15 -11.61
C SER A 60 4.11 -2.74 -10.51
N ILE A 61 4.61 -2.66 -9.28
CA ILE A 61 3.89 -2.19 -8.08
C ILE A 61 2.66 -3.00 -7.63
N ILE A 62 2.36 -4.10 -8.28
CA ILE A 62 1.30 -5.02 -7.85
C ILE A 62 1.95 -6.12 -7.01
N PRO A 63 1.57 -6.30 -5.73
CA PRO A 63 2.07 -7.39 -4.91
C PRO A 63 1.68 -8.75 -5.49
N GLU A 64 2.52 -9.75 -5.32
CA GLU A 64 2.19 -11.12 -5.73
C GLU A 64 1.03 -11.69 -4.92
N TYR A 65 0.92 -11.28 -3.66
CA TYR A 65 -0.21 -11.59 -2.80
C TYR A 65 -0.37 -10.52 -1.73
N THR A 66 -1.58 -10.41 -1.20
CA THR A 66 -1.89 -9.58 -0.05
C THR A 66 -2.73 -10.39 0.91
N LEU A 67 -2.32 -10.42 2.18
CA LEU A 67 -3.08 -11.01 3.27
C LEU A 67 -3.50 -9.91 4.23
N ASN A 68 -4.80 -9.78 4.46
CA ASN A 68 -5.36 -8.93 5.51
C ASN A 68 -5.93 -9.82 6.60
N SER A 69 -5.48 -9.64 7.82
CA SER A 69 -5.92 -10.39 8.98
C SER A 69 -6.35 -9.44 10.08
N THR A 70 -7.51 -9.66 10.63
CA THR A 70 -8.07 -8.84 11.70
C THR A 70 -8.50 -9.75 12.84
N LEU A 71 -7.99 -9.46 14.04
CA LEU A 71 -8.43 -10.07 15.27
C LEU A 71 -9.25 -9.04 16.04
N SER A 72 -10.55 -9.31 16.21
CA SER A 72 -11.48 -8.51 16.99
C SER A 72 -11.76 -9.22 18.30
N TRP A 73 -11.62 -8.50 19.41
CA TRP A 73 -11.80 -9.02 20.75
C TRP A 73 -12.70 -8.10 21.57
N GLN A 74 -13.82 -8.64 22.02
CA GLN A 74 -14.67 -8.01 23.04
C GLN A 74 -14.08 -8.33 24.41
N ALA A 75 -13.17 -7.49 24.90
CA ALA A 75 -12.43 -7.73 26.14
C ALA A 75 -13.32 -7.59 27.40
N ARG A 76 -14.33 -6.72 27.33
CA ARG A 76 -15.39 -6.51 28.33
C ARG A 76 -16.65 -6.06 27.60
N GLU A 77 -17.78 -6.01 28.28
CA GLU A 77 -19.04 -5.52 27.72
C GLU A 77 -18.91 -4.11 27.14
N ASP A 78 -18.08 -3.26 27.76
CA ASP A 78 -17.84 -1.87 27.41
C ASP A 78 -16.52 -1.63 26.67
N LEU A 79 -15.70 -2.67 26.38
CA LEU A 79 -14.39 -2.52 25.79
C LEU A 79 -14.17 -3.52 24.66
N SER A 80 -14.05 -3.01 23.44
CA SER A 80 -13.64 -3.77 22.27
C SER A 80 -12.23 -3.39 21.82
N MET A 81 -11.48 -4.35 21.32
CA MET A 81 -10.13 -4.18 20.80
C MET A 81 -10.01 -4.83 19.43
N GLN A 82 -9.17 -4.26 18.58
CA GLN A 82 -8.90 -4.81 17.26
C GLN A 82 -7.41 -4.73 16.95
N THR A 83 -6.87 -5.82 16.43
CA THR A 83 -5.54 -5.88 15.86
C THR A 83 -5.67 -6.15 14.36
N THR A 84 -5.05 -5.34 13.55
CA THR A 84 -4.96 -5.53 12.11
C THR A 84 -3.55 -5.92 11.72
N PHE A 85 -3.43 -6.86 10.80
CA PHE A 85 -2.18 -7.28 10.22
C PHE A 85 -2.36 -7.36 8.71
N THR A 86 -1.60 -6.58 7.97
CA THR A 86 -1.57 -6.67 6.52
C THR A 86 -0.19 -7.12 6.07
N TRP A 87 -0.13 -8.18 5.26
CA TRP A 87 1.09 -8.67 4.64
C TRP A 87 1.02 -8.45 3.14
N TYR A 88 2.03 -7.78 2.61
CA TYR A 88 2.23 -7.58 1.19
C TYR A 88 3.35 -8.48 0.70
N GLY A 89 3.07 -9.22 -0.35
CA GLY A 89 4.06 -9.99 -1.08
C GLY A 89 5.04 -9.09 -1.83
N LYS A 90 5.96 -9.71 -2.46
CA LYS A 90 6.96 -9.11 -3.31
C LYS A 90 6.34 -8.28 -4.44
N GLN A 91 6.94 -7.11 -4.72
CA GLN A 91 6.50 -6.24 -5.81
C GLN A 91 7.63 -6.07 -6.82
N GLN A 92 7.30 -6.23 -8.10
CA GLN A 92 8.26 -6.11 -9.18
C GLN A 92 8.62 -4.65 -9.44
N PRO A 93 9.88 -4.35 -9.75
CA PRO A 93 10.30 -3.01 -10.13
C PRO A 93 9.80 -2.64 -11.53
N LYS A 94 9.90 -1.37 -11.86
CA LYS A 94 9.77 -0.93 -13.26
C LYS A 94 10.94 -1.44 -14.09
N LYS A 95 10.64 -1.92 -15.29
CA LYS A 95 11.65 -2.24 -16.28
C LYS A 95 12.04 -1.07 -17.16
N TYR A 96 11.11 -0.16 -17.40
CA TYR A 96 11.28 0.99 -18.27
C TYR A 96 10.88 2.28 -17.57
N ASN A 97 11.61 3.35 -17.86
CA ASN A 97 11.27 4.70 -17.44
C ASN A 97 10.13 5.26 -18.32
N TYR A 98 9.71 6.49 -18.01
CA TYR A 98 8.66 7.19 -18.74
C TYR A 98 9.01 7.51 -20.22
N LYS A 99 10.28 7.41 -20.61
CA LYS A 99 10.76 7.55 -22.00
C LYS A 99 10.80 6.23 -22.77
N GLY A 100 10.39 5.11 -22.14
CA GLY A 100 10.48 3.78 -22.72
C GLY A 100 11.91 3.21 -22.78
N GLN A 101 12.86 3.84 -22.08
CA GLN A 101 14.23 3.35 -21.94
C GLN A 101 14.33 2.45 -20.71
N PRO A 102 15.34 1.56 -20.62
CA PRO A 102 15.55 0.78 -19.40
C PRO A 102 15.60 1.68 -18.17
N ALA A 103 14.85 1.32 -17.16
CA ALA A 103 14.85 2.02 -15.87
C ALA A 103 16.22 1.84 -15.19
N VAL A 104 16.65 2.84 -14.45
CA VAL A 104 17.93 2.83 -13.72
C VAL A 104 17.73 3.34 -12.30
N GLY A 105 18.66 2.97 -11.40
CA GLY A 105 18.64 3.44 -10.03
C GLY A 105 17.60 2.74 -9.13
N PRO A 106 17.08 3.41 -8.10
CA PRO A 106 16.21 2.80 -7.10
C PRO A 106 14.92 2.20 -7.65
N GLU A 107 14.40 2.74 -8.74
CA GLU A 107 13.17 2.23 -9.37
C GLU A 107 13.32 0.83 -9.98
N THR A 108 14.56 0.34 -10.13
CA THR A 108 14.84 -1.03 -10.57
C THR A 108 14.89 -2.03 -9.44
N LYS A 109 14.77 -1.58 -8.19
CA LYS A 109 14.80 -2.46 -7.02
C LYS A 109 13.41 -3.06 -6.78
N GLU A 110 13.43 -4.34 -6.51
CA GLU A 110 12.27 -5.07 -6.04
C GLU A 110 11.96 -4.67 -4.61
N ILE A 111 10.68 -4.54 -4.27
CA ILE A 111 10.24 -4.44 -2.87
C ILE A 111 10.07 -5.85 -2.32
N SER A 112 10.86 -6.16 -1.30
CA SER A 112 10.73 -7.39 -0.54
C SER A 112 9.40 -7.42 0.23
N PRO A 113 8.85 -8.60 0.53
CA PRO A 113 7.65 -8.72 1.35
C PRO A 113 7.76 -7.96 2.67
N TYR A 114 6.65 -7.37 3.10
CA TYR A 114 6.58 -6.63 4.36
C TYR A 114 5.20 -6.70 5.00
N SER A 115 5.13 -6.34 6.27
CA SER A 115 3.87 -6.29 7.01
C SER A 115 3.65 -4.93 7.67
N ILE A 116 2.37 -4.61 7.85
CA ILE A 116 1.88 -3.47 8.61
C ILE A 116 0.96 -3.99 9.70
N VAL A 117 1.14 -3.49 10.91
CA VAL A 117 0.33 -3.85 12.08
C VAL A 117 -0.35 -2.61 12.61
N GLY A 118 -1.64 -2.71 12.88
CA GLY A 118 -2.42 -1.69 13.56
C GLY A 118 -3.05 -2.23 14.83
N LEU A 119 -3.30 -1.35 15.79
CA LEU A 119 -4.03 -1.62 17.03
C LEU A 119 -5.07 -0.53 17.25
N SER A 120 -6.26 -0.91 17.67
CA SER A 120 -7.27 0.05 18.11
C SER A 120 -8.08 -0.52 19.27
N ALA A 121 -8.65 0.38 20.06
CA ALA A 121 -9.57 0.04 21.13
C ALA A 121 -10.71 1.06 21.20
N THR A 122 -11.90 0.59 21.44
CA THR A 122 -13.09 1.41 21.68
C THR A 122 -13.64 1.10 23.06
N TRP A 123 -13.81 2.14 23.87
CA TRP A 123 -14.37 2.06 25.19
C TRP A 123 -15.68 2.85 25.26
N ASP A 124 -16.75 2.19 25.61
CA ASP A 124 -18.04 2.80 25.87
C ASP A 124 -18.05 3.37 27.30
N VAL A 125 -17.68 4.66 27.40
CA VAL A 125 -17.52 5.36 28.70
C VAL A 125 -18.87 5.56 29.39
N THR A 126 -19.92 5.77 28.61
CA THR A 126 -21.30 5.89 29.03
C THR A 126 -22.23 5.23 28.03
N LYS A 127 -23.53 5.09 28.39
CA LYS A 127 -24.54 4.57 27.45
C LYS A 127 -24.64 5.37 26.13
N ASN A 128 -24.25 6.64 26.19
CA ASN A 128 -24.40 7.58 25.09
C ASN A 128 -23.05 8.12 24.57
N GLY A 129 -21.91 7.57 25.04
CA GLY A 129 -20.62 8.10 24.67
C GLY A 129 -19.52 7.05 24.64
N SER A 130 -18.75 7.02 23.56
CA SER A 130 -17.58 6.14 23.40
C SER A 130 -16.32 6.91 23.05
N LEU A 131 -15.19 6.36 23.46
CA LEU A 131 -13.84 6.81 23.13
C LEU A 131 -13.14 5.73 22.32
N THR A 132 -12.66 6.08 21.14
CA THR A 132 -11.83 5.18 20.33
C THR A 132 -10.43 5.75 20.20
N GLY A 133 -9.44 4.92 20.43
CA GLY A 133 -8.03 5.22 20.18
C GLY A 133 -7.37 4.17 19.32
N GLY A 134 -6.41 4.58 18.47
CA GLY A 134 -5.74 3.65 17.60
C GLY A 134 -4.33 4.09 17.20
N VAL A 135 -3.55 3.11 16.75
CA VAL A 135 -2.23 3.29 16.18
C VAL A 135 -2.16 2.44 14.91
N ASP A 136 -2.00 3.08 13.77
CA ASP A 136 -1.72 2.42 12.52
C ASP A 136 -0.21 2.39 12.28
N ASN A 137 0.26 1.33 11.59
CA ASN A 137 1.66 1.10 11.35
C ASN A 137 2.51 1.17 12.63
N LEU A 138 2.17 0.31 13.59
CA LEU A 138 2.75 0.27 14.94
C LEU A 138 4.28 0.28 14.95
N PHE A 139 4.92 -0.37 13.98
CA PHE A 139 6.37 -0.49 13.87
C PHE A 139 7.03 0.60 13.01
N ASP A 140 6.26 1.62 12.58
CA ASP A 140 6.72 2.74 11.72
C ASP A 140 7.42 2.24 10.44
N LYS A 141 6.87 1.19 9.82
CA LYS A 141 7.41 0.67 8.58
C LYS A 141 7.28 1.71 7.47
N ARG A 142 8.40 2.07 6.85
CA ARG A 142 8.46 3.05 5.77
C ARG A 142 9.08 2.41 4.55
N LEU A 143 8.36 2.47 3.45
CA LEU A 143 8.77 1.89 2.19
C LEU A 143 8.53 2.87 1.05
N TRP A 144 9.46 2.90 0.15
CA TRP A 144 9.32 3.61 -1.10
C TRP A 144 8.58 2.71 -2.09
N ARG A 145 7.66 3.30 -2.83
CA ARG A 145 6.94 2.57 -3.87
C ARG A 145 7.90 2.03 -4.91
N ALA A 146 7.72 0.78 -5.33
CA ALA A 146 8.47 0.21 -6.43
C ALA A 146 8.30 1.06 -7.69
N GLY A 147 9.42 1.45 -8.30
CA GLY A 147 9.41 2.28 -9.48
C GLY A 147 8.97 3.73 -9.28
N ASN A 148 8.91 4.21 -8.07
CA ASN A 148 8.58 5.59 -7.73
C ASN A 148 9.83 6.43 -7.38
N ALA A 149 10.98 6.00 -7.82
CA ALA A 149 12.20 6.72 -7.56
C ALA A 149 12.59 7.57 -8.75
N GLN A 150 12.67 8.86 -8.56
CA GLN A 150 13.41 9.76 -9.42
C GLN A 150 14.31 10.60 -8.54
N THR A 151 15.58 10.42 -8.67
CA THR A 151 16.57 11.13 -7.90
C THR A 151 17.33 12.08 -8.82
N THR A 152 17.49 13.33 -8.39
CA THR A 152 18.32 14.31 -9.06
C THR A 152 19.27 14.95 -8.05
N GLY A 153 20.54 15.08 -8.41
CA GLY A 153 21.55 15.73 -7.59
C GLY A 153 21.76 15.08 -6.23
N ASP A 154 21.86 15.91 -5.20
CA ASP A 154 22.18 15.49 -3.83
C ASP A 154 21.11 14.59 -3.17
N LEU A 155 19.96 14.47 -3.80
CA LEU A 155 18.89 13.58 -3.37
C LEU A 155 19.01 12.18 -3.98
N ALA A 156 20.12 11.87 -4.64
CA ALA A 156 20.40 10.56 -5.16
C ALA A 156 20.33 9.51 -4.01
N GLY A 157 19.37 8.59 -4.11
CA GLY A 157 19.05 7.62 -3.06
C GLY A 157 17.91 8.03 -2.14
N ALA A 158 17.43 9.26 -2.19
CA ALA A 158 16.27 9.73 -1.42
C ALA A 158 15.00 9.67 -2.25
N ASN A 159 14.72 8.78 -3.05
CA ASN A 159 13.48 8.55 -3.81
C ASN A 159 12.59 9.81 -4.00
N TYR A 160 13.21 10.90 -4.37
CA TYR A 160 12.57 12.18 -4.57
C TYR A 160 12.10 12.30 -6.02
N ILE A 161 10.85 12.68 -6.22
CA ILE A 161 10.32 12.96 -7.54
C ILE A 161 10.37 14.46 -7.75
N ALA A 162 11.30 14.92 -8.58
CA ALA A 162 11.40 16.32 -8.94
C ALA A 162 10.10 16.78 -9.64
N GLY A 163 9.54 17.89 -9.18
CA GLY A 163 8.29 18.45 -9.71
C GLY A 163 7.01 17.88 -9.12
N ALA A 164 7.05 16.75 -8.45
CA ALA A 164 5.91 16.26 -7.65
C ALA A 164 5.89 16.86 -6.24
N GLY A 165 6.93 17.58 -5.86
CA GLY A 165 7.01 18.34 -4.61
C GLY A 165 7.07 17.49 -3.35
N ALA A 166 7.14 16.17 -3.44
CA ALA A 166 7.06 15.32 -2.26
C ALA A 166 7.80 14.00 -2.42
N TYR A 167 8.39 13.57 -1.33
CA TYR A 167 8.73 12.17 -1.12
C TYR A 167 7.44 11.39 -0.98
N THR A 168 7.27 10.37 -1.77
CA THR A 168 6.11 9.50 -1.69
C THR A 168 6.51 8.16 -1.13
N TYR A 169 6.05 7.87 0.08
CA TYR A 169 6.09 6.53 0.64
C TYR A 169 4.87 5.76 0.17
N ASP A 170 5.04 4.48 -0.04
CA ASP A 170 3.92 3.58 -0.30
C ASP A 170 3.10 3.34 0.98
N VAL A 171 3.77 3.43 2.11
CA VAL A 171 3.19 3.21 3.43
C VAL A 171 3.35 4.48 4.24
N PRO A 172 2.26 5.09 4.70
CA PRO A 172 2.31 6.17 5.68
C PRO A 172 3.06 5.72 6.93
N GLY A 173 3.82 6.62 7.54
CA GLY A 173 4.46 6.34 8.84
C GLY A 173 3.43 6.05 9.92
N ARG A 174 3.92 5.73 11.13
CA ARG A 174 3.06 5.49 12.28
C ARG A 174 2.11 6.65 12.49
N THR A 175 0.81 6.35 12.50
CA THR A 175 -0.26 7.31 12.73
C THR A 175 -0.99 6.95 14.01
N ARG A 176 -1.36 7.96 14.79
CA ARG A 176 -2.17 7.81 15.99
C ARG A 176 -3.49 8.53 15.75
N SER A 177 -4.58 7.92 16.17
CA SER A 177 -5.92 8.47 16.06
C SER A 177 -6.64 8.41 17.40
N MET A 178 -7.51 9.38 17.62
CA MET A 178 -8.44 9.37 18.74
C MET A 178 -9.75 10.02 18.29
N SER A 179 -10.87 9.41 18.65
CA SER A 179 -12.19 9.95 18.38
C SER A 179 -13.11 9.78 19.60
N VAL A 180 -14.01 10.72 19.75
CA VAL A 180 -15.09 10.68 20.75
C VAL A 180 -16.42 10.70 19.99
N ASN A 181 -17.29 9.74 20.27
CA ASN A 181 -18.62 9.66 19.69
C ASN A 181 -19.65 9.85 20.79
N THR A 182 -20.65 10.68 20.54
CA THR A 182 -21.77 10.92 21.45
C THR A 182 -23.09 10.79 20.70
N HIS A 183 -24.07 10.14 21.34
CA HIS A 183 -25.44 10.02 20.83
C HIS A 183 -26.38 10.78 21.80
N PHE A 184 -27.27 11.56 21.24
CA PHE A 184 -28.27 12.33 21.98
C PHE A 184 -29.65 11.75 21.81
#